data_a9b00bb01beefde5ebc9f9347b5835b5
#
_entry.id   a9b00bb01beefde5ebc9f9347b5835b5
#
_cell.length_a   1.000
_cell.length_b   1.000
_cell.length_c   1.000
_cell.angle_alpha   90.00
_cell.angle_beta   90.00
_cell.angle_gamma   90.00
#
_symmetry.space_group_name_H-M   'P 1'
#
loop_
_entity.id
_entity.type
_entity.pdbx_description
1 polymer ?
#
loop_
_entity_poly.entity_id
_entity_poly.type
_entity_poly.pdbx_seq_one_letter_code
_entity_poly.pdbx_strand_id
1 'polypeptide(L)'
;YNKVRVKLWDHFCANHWKNRKRLYPIRSTTIEGMEQIAKAGLSPHLIYVDAAHDEDSVYNDIRTALKCFPRSIIMGDDYSKAATGHPGVRLGIERAIDKKLFAAKEFKNHRRVWYLTRNTQ
;
A
#
# COMPACT_ATOMS: atom_id res chain seq x y z
N TYR A 1 -5.97 -24.23 4.86
CA TYR A 1 -5.42 -22.88 4.57
C TYR A 1 -5.32 -22.63 3.06
N ASN A 2 -4.78 -23.58 2.28
CA ASN A 2 -4.66 -23.47 0.83
C ASN A 2 -6.03 -23.41 0.11
N LYS A 3 -7.03 -24.17 0.57
CA LYS A 3 -8.39 -24.14 0.01
C LYS A 3 -9.08 -22.79 0.16
N VAL A 4 -8.83 -22.06 1.26
CA VAL A 4 -9.38 -20.71 1.48
C VAL A 4 -8.76 -19.71 0.53
N ARG A 5 -7.45 -19.75 0.32
CA ARG A 5 -6.75 -18.85 -0.61
C ARG A 5 -7.21 -19.03 -2.06
N VAL A 6 -7.39 -20.26 -2.51
CA VAL A 6 -7.88 -20.54 -3.86
C VAL A 6 -9.29 -19.97 -4.04
N LYS A 7 -10.19 -20.17 -3.06
CA LYS A 7 -11.54 -19.62 -3.11
C LYS A 7 -11.56 -18.08 -3.15
N LEU A 8 -10.73 -17.40 -2.36
CA LEU A 8 -10.65 -15.93 -2.35
C LEU A 8 -10.19 -15.39 -3.70
N TRP A 9 -9.20 -16.01 -4.31
CA TRP A 9 -8.73 -15.62 -5.64
C TRP A 9 -9.81 -15.81 -6.70
N ASP A 10 -10.49 -16.95 -6.70
CA ASP A 10 -11.58 -17.24 -7.63
C ASP A 10 -12.74 -16.25 -7.46
N HIS A 11 -13.12 -15.92 -6.23
CA HIS A 11 -14.12 -14.90 -5.93
C HIS A 11 -13.69 -13.52 -6.43
N PHE A 12 -12.43 -13.14 -6.20
CA PHE A 12 -11.90 -11.89 -6.71
C PHE A 12 -12.02 -11.82 -8.24
N CYS A 13 -11.54 -12.82 -8.94
CA CYS A 13 -11.62 -12.89 -10.40
C CYS A 13 -13.05 -12.82 -10.91
N ALA A 14 -13.97 -13.57 -10.29
CA ALA A 14 -15.38 -13.58 -10.68
C ALA A 14 -16.05 -12.22 -10.45
N ASN A 15 -15.84 -11.59 -9.30
CA ASN A 15 -16.42 -10.30 -8.95
C ASN A 15 -15.95 -9.16 -9.85
N HIS A 16 -14.71 -9.24 -10.33
CA HIS A 16 -14.10 -8.19 -11.16
C HIS A 16 -14.06 -8.52 -12.65
N TRP A 17 -14.65 -9.65 -13.09
CA TRP A 17 -14.61 -10.10 -14.47
C TRP A 17 -15.09 -9.05 -15.48
N LYS A 18 -16.15 -8.33 -15.16
CA LYS A 18 -16.66 -7.23 -16.00
C LYS A 18 -15.67 -6.09 -16.22
N ASN A 19 -14.74 -5.91 -15.28
CA ASN A 19 -13.71 -4.87 -15.31
C ASN A 19 -12.34 -5.38 -15.80
N ARG A 20 -12.23 -6.62 -16.24
CA ARG A 20 -10.97 -7.31 -16.58
C ARG A 20 -10.06 -6.55 -17.56
N LYS A 21 -10.63 -5.71 -18.43
CA LYS A 21 -9.86 -4.88 -19.35
C LYS A 21 -9.14 -3.71 -18.69
N ARG A 22 -9.54 -3.36 -17.47
CA ARG A 22 -9.01 -2.23 -16.68
C ARG A 22 -8.24 -2.69 -15.45
N LEU A 23 -8.33 -3.97 -15.10
CA LEU A 23 -7.68 -4.57 -13.95
C LEU A 23 -6.58 -5.51 -14.39
N TYR A 24 -5.45 -5.41 -13.71
CA TYR A 24 -4.32 -6.32 -13.89
C TYR A 24 -4.01 -6.98 -12.53
N PRO A 25 -4.69 -8.08 -12.18
CA PRO A 25 -4.50 -8.72 -10.89
C PRO A 25 -3.15 -9.43 -10.83
N ILE A 26 -2.42 -9.17 -9.76
CA ILE A 26 -1.13 -9.81 -9.48
C ILE A 26 -1.28 -10.61 -8.18
N ARG A 27 -1.19 -11.93 -8.28
CA ARG A 27 -1.27 -12.84 -7.12
C ARG A 27 0.11 -12.99 -6.49
N SER A 28 0.46 -12.04 -5.62
CA SER A 28 1.75 -12.00 -4.92
C SER A 28 1.62 -11.27 -3.58
N THR A 29 2.69 -11.21 -2.83
CA THR A 29 2.79 -10.24 -1.73
C THR A 29 2.85 -8.82 -2.29
N THR A 30 2.57 -7.82 -1.47
CA THR A 30 2.65 -6.40 -1.87
C THR A 30 4.03 -6.05 -2.39
N ILE A 31 5.08 -6.46 -1.67
CA ILE A 31 6.48 -6.17 -2.03
C ILE A 31 6.86 -6.82 -3.36
N GLU A 32 6.61 -8.10 -3.51
CA GLU A 32 6.89 -8.82 -4.77
C GLU A 32 6.12 -8.24 -5.95
N GLY A 33 4.86 -7.87 -5.75
CA GLY A 33 4.03 -7.24 -6.78
C GLY A 33 4.59 -5.89 -7.21
N MET A 34 4.98 -5.03 -6.26
CA MET A 34 5.60 -3.74 -6.57
C MET A 34 6.93 -3.91 -7.31
N GLU A 35 7.76 -4.84 -6.88
CA GLU A 35 9.05 -5.14 -7.54
C GLU A 35 8.86 -5.65 -8.97
N GLN A 36 7.87 -6.51 -9.20
CA GLN A 36 7.52 -6.99 -10.54
C GLN A 36 7.07 -5.84 -11.47
N ILE A 37 6.21 -4.95 -10.96
CA ILE A 37 5.73 -3.78 -11.71
C ILE A 37 6.90 -2.86 -12.07
N ALA A 38 7.77 -2.56 -11.10
CA ALA A 38 8.95 -1.73 -11.33
C ALA A 38 9.93 -2.37 -12.33
N LYS A 39 10.17 -3.67 -12.22
CA LYS A 39 11.03 -4.43 -13.16
C LYS A 39 10.48 -4.44 -14.58
N ALA A 40 9.16 -4.42 -14.74
CA ALA A 40 8.50 -4.30 -16.03
C ALA A 40 8.57 -2.88 -16.62
N GLY A 41 9.17 -1.92 -15.92
CA GLY A 41 9.29 -0.53 -16.37
C GLY A 41 8.01 0.29 -16.22
N LEU A 42 7.03 -0.21 -15.47
CA LEU A 42 5.78 0.50 -15.20
C LEU A 42 5.92 1.38 -13.96
N SER A 43 5.32 2.56 -14.00
CA SER A 43 5.32 3.50 -12.88
C SER A 43 3.89 3.99 -12.63
N PRO A 44 3.24 3.53 -11.56
CA PRO A 44 1.89 3.97 -11.24
C PRO A 44 1.88 5.44 -10.83
N HIS A 45 0.80 6.15 -11.16
CA HIS A 45 0.61 7.53 -10.69
C HIS A 45 0.24 7.57 -9.21
N LEU A 46 -0.51 6.57 -8.75
CA LEU A 46 -1.00 6.46 -7.39
C LEU A 46 -0.85 5.03 -6.88
N ILE A 47 -0.43 4.91 -5.62
CA ILE A 47 -0.36 3.66 -4.87
C ILE A 47 -1.27 3.79 -3.66
N TYR A 48 -2.22 2.88 -3.52
CA TYR A 48 -3.11 2.79 -2.36
C TYR A 48 -2.72 1.57 -1.51
N VAL A 49 -2.18 1.83 -0.32
CA VAL A 49 -1.72 0.80 0.61
C VAL A 49 -2.88 0.38 1.51
N ASP A 50 -3.40 -0.80 1.28
CA ASP A 50 -4.52 -1.39 2.03
C ASP A 50 -4.40 -2.92 2.06
N ALA A 51 -3.30 -3.41 2.62
CA ALA A 51 -2.99 -4.84 2.70
C ALA A 51 -2.93 -5.30 4.17
N ALA A 52 -1.77 -5.66 4.67
CA ALA A 52 -1.61 -6.02 6.07
C ALA A 52 -1.57 -4.77 6.98
N HIS A 53 -2.02 -4.92 8.23
CA HIS A 53 -2.20 -3.80 9.16
C HIS A 53 -1.21 -3.83 10.34
N ASP A 54 -0.24 -4.74 10.31
CA ASP A 54 0.83 -4.76 11.31
C ASP A 54 1.94 -3.75 10.96
N GLU A 55 2.67 -3.31 11.99
CA GLU A 55 3.70 -2.27 11.86
C GLU A 55 4.75 -2.60 10.80
N ASP A 56 5.28 -3.83 10.83
CA ASP A 56 6.37 -4.24 9.91
C ASP A 56 5.90 -4.25 8.46
N SER A 57 4.73 -4.79 8.20
CA SER A 57 4.15 -4.85 6.85
C SER A 57 3.89 -3.46 6.30
N VAL A 58 3.24 -2.59 7.06
CA VAL A 58 2.96 -1.20 6.64
C VAL A 58 4.26 -0.43 6.38
N TYR A 59 5.23 -0.53 7.29
CA TYR A 59 6.54 0.10 7.11
C TYR A 59 7.23 -0.39 5.82
N ASN A 60 7.25 -1.70 5.59
CA ASN A 60 7.89 -2.28 4.43
C ASN A 60 7.16 -1.96 3.12
N ASP A 61 5.84 -1.90 3.13
CA ASP A 61 5.03 -1.49 1.97
C ASP A 61 5.35 -0.04 1.57
N ILE A 62 5.37 0.87 2.54
CA ILE A 62 5.73 2.28 2.30
C ILE A 62 7.18 2.39 1.79
N ARG A 63 8.12 1.71 2.42
CA ARG A 63 9.53 1.72 2.02
C ARG A 63 9.71 1.24 0.59
N THR A 64 9.05 0.14 0.24
CA THR A 64 9.14 -0.44 -1.11
C THR A 64 8.48 0.47 -2.15
N ALA A 65 7.32 1.03 -1.84
CA ALA A 65 6.64 1.98 -2.72
C ALA A 65 7.51 3.22 -3.01
N LEU A 66 8.14 3.78 -1.98
CA LEU A 66 9.04 4.94 -2.13
C LEU A 66 10.29 4.60 -2.94
N LYS A 67 10.84 3.41 -2.77
CA LYS A 67 12.02 2.93 -3.50
C LYS A 67 11.71 2.66 -4.97
N CYS A 68 10.65 1.91 -5.23
CA CYS A 68 10.28 1.49 -6.59
C CYS A 68 9.64 2.61 -7.41
N PHE A 69 8.87 3.48 -6.75
CA PHE A 69 8.03 4.48 -7.41
C PHE A 69 8.17 5.86 -6.74
N PRO A 70 9.33 6.49 -6.81
CA PRO A 70 9.62 7.73 -6.06
C PRO A 70 8.74 8.92 -6.47
N ARG A 71 8.10 8.87 -7.64
CA ARG A 71 7.21 9.94 -8.15
C ARG A 71 5.72 9.64 -7.98
N SER A 72 5.36 8.46 -7.50
CA SER A 72 3.95 8.12 -7.26
C SER A 72 3.38 8.85 -6.05
N ILE A 73 2.10 9.18 -6.12
CA ILE A 73 1.32 9.57 -4.95
C ILE A 73 1.12 8.32 -4.10
N ILE A 74 1.48 8.38 -2.82
CA ILE A 74 1.30 7.26 -1.89
C ILE A 74 0.23 7.64 -0.89
N MET A 75 -0.76 6.80 -0.75
CA MET A 75 -1.84 6.93 0.21
C MET A 75 -2.29 5.56 0.71
N GLY A 76 -3.11 5.52 1.73
CA GLY A 76 -3.63 4.27 2.25
C GLY A 76 -4.78 4.46 3.23
N ASP A 77 -5.26 3.38 3.80
CA ASP A 77 -6.38 3.35 4.73
C ASP A 77 -5.95 2.98 6.15
N ASP A 78 -6.95 2.91 7.03
CA ASP A 78 -6.87 2.41 8.41
C ASP A 78 -5.95 3.19 9.37
N TYR A 79 -5.59 4.43 9.05
CA TYR A 79 -4.89 5.28 10.00
C TYR A 79 -5.83 5.70 11.13
N SER A 80 -5.37 5.53 12.37
CA SER A 80 -6.10 6.00 13.55
C SER A 80 -5.11 6.40 14.66
N LYS A 81 -5.40 7.52 15.32
CA LYS A 81 -4.70 7.93 16.54
C LYS A 81 -5.20 7.17 17.77
N ALA A 82 -6.39 6.57 17.69
CA ALA A 82 -6.95 5.80 18.78
C ALA A 82 -6.23 4.45 18.95
N ALA A 83 -6.23 3.92 20.16
CA ALA A 83 -5.70 2.59 20.46
C ALA A 83 -6.56 1.45 19.90
N THR A 84 -7.72 1.76 19.36
CA THR A 84 -8.68 0.83 18.74
C THR A 84 -8.49 0.77 17.23
N GLY A 85 -8.86 -0.35 16.63
CA GLY A 85 -8.74 -0.56 15.18
C GLY A 85 -7.42 -1.22 14.80
N HIS A 86 -6.66 -0.58 13.91
CA HIS A 86 -5.40 -1.09 13.40
C HIS A 86 -4.20 -0.21 13.81
N PRO A 87 -3.73 -0.30 15.08
CA PRO A 87 -2.64 0.56 15.58
C PRO A 87 -1.32 0.37 14.81
N GLY A 88 -1.11 -0.80 14.21
CA GLY A 88 0.08 -1.10 13.40
C GLY A 88 0.22 -0.19 12.19
N VAL A 89 -0.86 0.30 11.60
CA VAL A 89 -0.80 1.26 10.49
C VAL A 89 -0.15 2.57 10.95
N ARG A 90 -0.61 3.12 12.07
CA ARG A 90 0.00 4.33 12.66
C ARG A 90 1.47 4.10 13.01
N LEU A 91 1.77 2.99 13.68
CA LEU A 91 3.13 2.65 14.10
C LEU A 91 4.07 2.49 12.90
N GLY A 92 3.62 1.85 11.83
CA GLY A 92 4.39 1.70 10.59
C GLY A 92 4.71 3.05 9.93
N ILE A 93 3.75 3.97 9.92
CA ILE A 93 3.94 5.33 9.40
C ILE A 93 4.89 6.13 10.30
N GLU A 94 4.72 6.11 11.62
CA GLU A 94 5.61 6.77 12.58
C GLU A 94 7.05 6.25 12.43
N ARG A 95 7.22 4.94 12.28
CA ARG A 95 8.54 4.33 12.03
C ARG A 95 9.15 4.81 10.71
N ALA A 96 8.35 4.96 9.66
CA ALA A 96 8.84 5.49 8.38
C ALA A 96 9.33 6.94 8.51
N ILE A 97 8.65 7.75 9.31
CA ILE A 97 9.09 9.12 9.65
C ILE A 97 10.39 9.09 10.45
N ASP A 98 10.48 8.26 11.49
CA ASP A 98 11.67 8.13 12.33
C ASP A 98 12.90 7.65 11.54
N LYS A 99 12.68 6.75 10.59
CA LYS A 99 13.71 6.28 9.64
C LYS A 99 13.97 7.26 8.49
N LYS A 100 13.34 8.42 8.50
CA LYS A 100 13.52 9.50 7.50
C LYS A 100 13.22 9.08 6.06
N LEU A 101 12.29 8.17 5.86
CA LEU A 101 11.80 7.82 4.52
C LEU A 101 11.06 9.00 3.89
N PHE A 102 10.38 9.79 4.71
CA PHE A 102 9.76 11.08 4.36
C PHE A 102 9.67 11.96 5.62
N ALA A 103 9.49 13.26 5.45
CA ALA A 103 9.37 14.19 6.56
C ALA A 103 7.96 14.17 7.16
N ALA A 104 7.85 14.37 8.49
CA ALA A 104 6.56 14.39 9.19
C ALA A 104 5.56 15.39 8.60
N LYS A 105 6.06 16.55 8.10
CA LYS A 105 5.22 17.58 7.44
C LYS A 105 4.58 17.12 6.12
N GLU A 106 5.13 16.08 5.49
CA GLU A 106 4.61 15.51 4.25
C GLU A 106 3.44 14.55 4.51
N PHE A 107 3.32 14.04 5.74
CA PHE A 107 2.21 13.16 6.12
C PHE A 107 0.95 13.96 6.41
N LYS A 108 -0.15 13.55 5.80
CA LYS A 108 -1.49 14.10 6.02
C LYS A 108 -2.48 12.96 6.18
N ASN A 109 -3.56 13.22 6.90
CA ASN A 109 -4.69 12.30 6.96
C ASN A 109 -6.01 13.04 7.00
N HIS A 110 -7.03 12.44 6.40
CA HIS A 110 -8.43 12.82 6.55
C HIS A 110 -9.21 11.59 7.01
N ARG A 111 -9.71 11.65 8.25
CA ARG A 111 -10.31 10.48 8.92
C ARG A 111 -9.30 9.31 8.91
N ARG A 112 -9.67 8.18 8.33
CA ARG A 112 -8.84 6.97 8.24
C ARG A 112 -7.89 6.95 7.05
N VAL A 113 -8.15 7.75 6.04
CA VAL A 113 -7.30 7.83 4.83
C VAL A 113 -6.09 8.70 5.11
N TRP A 114 -4.92 8.20 4.81
CA TRP A 114 -3.66 8.94 4.91
C TRP A 114 -2.99 9.09 3.54
N TYR A 115 -2.15 10.10 3.38
CA TYR A 115 -1.43 10.35 2.13
C TYR A 115 -0.18 11.19 2.37
N LEU A 116 0.76 11.08 1.44
CA LEU A 116 2.00 11.84 1.46
C LEU A 116 1.94 13.00 0.45
N THR A 117 2.15 14.22 0.93
CA THR A 117 2.22 15.45 0.11
C THR A 117 3.65 15.71 -0.31
N ARG A 118 4.23 14.83 -1.11
CA ARG A 118 5.60 14.97 -1.58
C ARG A 118 5.64 15.84 -2.84
N ASN A 119 6.71 16.63 -2.99
CA ASN A 119 7.01 17.25 -4.28
C ASN A 119 7.41 16.14 -5.26
N THR A 120 6.49 15.81 -6.15
CA THR A 120 6.64 14.78 -7.17
C THR A 120 7.26 15.31 -8.47
N GLN A 121 7.85 16.49 -8.40
CA GLN A 121 8.55 17.11 -9.54
C GLN A 121 9.86 16.40 -9.87
#